data_b5e2e1942230369335b0bffbd774add4
#
_entry.id   b5e2e1942230369335b0bffbd774add4
#
_cell.length_a   1.000
_cell.length_b   1.000
_cell.length_c   1.000
_cell.angle_alpha   90.00
_cell.angle_beta   90.00
_cell.angle_gamma   90.00
#
_symmetry.space_group_name_H-M   'P 1'
#
loop_
_entity.id
_entity.type
_entity.pdbx_description
1 polymer ?
#
loop_
_entity_poly.entity_id
_entity_poly.type
_entity_poly.pdbx_seq_one_letter_code
_entity_poly.pdbx_strand_id
1 'polypeptide(L)'
;MRIDVISVLPELLDSPLAHSIMKRAQNKGLLEVHTHGLRQWAVNEYGQVDDYQYGGGAGMVMMCEPLAKGIEQLQGERKYDEVIYLTPDGQTLNQQMANQLSLKENLLLICGHYKGIDERIREHFVTMEVSIGDYVLSGGELAAAVLVDAIGRLIPGVLNDETSALTDSFQDQLLSPPVYTRPAEFRGWKVPEILLSGDPKKIDEWRYEMAVERTRQRRPDLLNEE
;
A
#
# COMPACT_ATOMS: atom_id res chain seq x y z
N MET A 1 3.09 7.84 12.43
CA MET A 1 3.43 7.96 10.99
C MET A 1 2.54 8.98 10.32
N ARG A 2 3.08 9.80 9.44
CA ARG A 2 2.30 10.70 8.59
C ARG A 2 2.52 10.38 7.11
N ILE A 3 1.44 10.39 6.34
CA ILE A 3 1.42 10.18 4.89
C ILE A 3 0.68 11.35 4.25
N ASP A 4 1.38 12.11 3.42
CA ASP A 4 0.80 13.14 2.57
C ASP A 4 0.61 12.58 1.15
N VAL A 5 -0.52 12.83 0.51
CA VAL A 5 -0.84 12.29 -0.82
C VAL A 5 -1.22 13.43 -1.77
N ILE A 6 -0.44 13.64 -2.81
CA ILE A 6 -0.76 14.57 -3.91
C ILE A 6 -1.57 13.82 -4.96
N SER A 7 -2.76 14.33 -5.29
CA SER A 7 -3.67 13.72 -6.27
C SER A 7 -4.43 14.78 -7.08
N VAL A 8 -4.85 14.41 -8.28
CA VAL A 8 -5.79 15.21 -9.10
C VAL A 8 -7.23 15.05 -8.60
N LEU A 9 -7.55 13.90 -7.99
CA LEU A 9 -8.87 13.50 -7.48
C LEU A 9 -8.77 12.98 -6.04
N PRO A 10 -8.39 13.84 -5.06
CA PRO A 10 -8.14 13.41 -3.67
C PRO A 10 -9.36 12.77 -3.00
N GLU A 11 -10.57 13.10 -3.42
CA GLU A 11 -11.83 12.54 -2.91
C GLU A 11 -11.98 11.03 -3.13
N LEU A 12 -11.23 10.44 -4.07
CA LEU A 12 -11.21 8.99 -4.27
C LEU A 12 -10.56 8.24 -3.08
N LEU A 13 -9.83 8.94 -2.23
CA LEU A 13 -9.20 8.39 -1.03
C LEU A 13 -10.09 8.47 0.23
N ASP A 14 -11.14 9.27 0.20
CA ASP A 14 -11.98 9.52 1.39
C ASP A 14 -12.57 8.23 1.94
N SER A 15 -13.21 7.42 1.10
CA SER A 15 -13.89 6.20 1.53
C SER A 15 -12.94 5.13 2.07
N PRO A 16 -11.85 4.73 1.39
CA PRO A 16 -10.91 3.73 1.89
C PRO A 16 -10.29 4.12 3.24
N LEU A 17 -10.02 5.40 3.46
CA LEU A 17 -9.34 5.89 4.66
C LEU A 17 -10.29 6.17 5.83
N ALA A 18 -11.61 6.32 5.57
CA ALA A 18 -12.60 6.72 6.56
C ALA A 18 -13.24 5.53 7.31
N HIS A 19 -12.81 4.29 7.09
CA HIS A 19 -13.44 3.12 7.67
C HIS A 19 -12.45 2.15 8.33
N SER A 20 -13.01 1.22 9.15
CA SER A 20 -12.33 0.06 9.72
C SER A 20 -11.01 0.40 10.44
N ILE A 21 -9.94 -0.33 10.12
CA ILE A 21 -8.63 -0.25 10.76
C ILE A 21 -7.98 1.12 10.49
N MET A 22 -8.06 1.64 9.27
CA MET A 22 -7.47 2.94 8.91
C MET A 22 -8.10 4.09 9.70
N LYS A 23 -9.43 4.12 9.82
CA LYS A 23 -10.12 5.10 10.67
C LYS A 23 -9.70 5.01 12.13
N ARG A 24 -9.57 3.79 12.67
CA ARG A 24 -9.15 3.58 14.07
C ARG A 24 -7.71 4.03 14.31
N ALA A 25 -6.80 3.74 13.37
CA ALA A 25 -5.42 4.19 13.43
C ALA A 25 -5.32 5.72 13.46
N GLN A 26 -6.06 6.40 12.60
CA GLN A 26 -6.14 7.86 12.57
C GLN A 26 -6.75 8.44 13.85
N ASN A 27 -7.86 7.89 14.34
CA ASN A 27 -8.48 8.32 15.59
C ASN A 27 -7.58 8.13 16.83
N LYS A 28 -6.65 7.17 16.79
CA LYS A 28 -5.65 6.96 17.84
C LYS A 28 -4.40 7.85 17.67
N GLY A 29 -4.30 8.62 16.60
CA GLY A 29 -3.10 9.41 16.27
C GLY A 29 -1.88 8.58 15.91
N LEU A 30 -2.05 7.29 15.55
CA LEU A 30 -0.97 6.40 15.14
C LEU A 30 -0.61 6.58 13.67
N LEU A 31 -1.59 6.94 12.86
CA LEU A 31 -1.46 7.25 11.44
C LEU A 31 -2.19 8.57 11.16
N GLU A 32 -1.56 9.44 10.39
CA GLU A 32 -2.17 10.64 9.84
C GLU A 32 -2.06 10.59 8.33
N VAL A 33 -3.18 10.70 7.63
CA VAL A 33 -3.20 10.75 6.15
C VAL A 33 -3.81 12.09 5.73
N HIS A 34 -3.05 12.85 4.95
CA HIS A 34 -3.45 14.16 4.42
C HIS A 34 -3.47 14.11 2.90
N THR A 35 -4.61 14.38 2.32
CA THR A 35 -4.79 14.40 0.86
C THR A 35 -4.74 15.84 0.35
N HIS A 36 -3.96 16.07 -0.69
CA HIS A 36 -3.74 17.37 -1.31
C HIS A 36 -4.17 17.35 -2.76
N GLY A 37 -5.14 18.19 -3.11
CA GLY A 37 -5.57 18.35 -4.49
C GLY A 37 -4.51 19.10 -5.31
N LEU A 38 -3.94 18.47 -6.35
CA LEU A 38 -2.89 19.05 -7.18
C LEU A 38 -3.29 20.40 -7.80
N ARG A 39 -4.60 20.61 -8.05
CA ARG A 39 -5.14 21.83 -8.63
C ARG A 39 -4.91 23.10 -7.79
N GLN A 40 -4.61 22.98 -6.50
CA GLN A 40 -4.23 24.13 -5.66
C GLN A 40 -2.89 24.77 -6.08
N TRP A 41 -2.05 24.02 -6.82
CA TRP A 41 -0.77 24.48 -7.37
C TRP A 41 -0.81 24.64 -8.89
N ALA A 42 -2.02 24.72 -9.49
CA ALA A 42 -2.20 24.85 -10.91
C ALA A 42 -1.46 26.07 -11.51
N VAL A 43 -1.13 25.98 -12.79
CA VAL A 43 -0.38 27.04 -13.48
C VAL A 43 -1.24 28.28 -13.80
N ASN A 44 -2.58 28.13 -13.72
CA ASN A 44 -3.53 29.20 -14.01
C ASN A 44 -4.79 29.09 -13.16
N GLU A 45 -5.65 30.10 -13.21
CA GLU A 45 -6.93 30.17 -12.48
C GLU A 45 -7.98 29.13 -12.92
N TYR A 46 -7.78 28.49 -14.07
CA TYR A 46 -8.64 27.40 -14.56
C TYR A 46 -8.31 26.03 -13.95
N GLY A 47 -7.29 25.96 -13.08
CA GLY A 47 -6.90 24.74 -12.42
C GLY A 47 -6.15 23.75 -13.31
N GLN A 48 -5.43 24.25 -14.31
CA GLN A 48 -4.67 23.41 -15.23
C GLN A 48 -3.47 22.77 -14.54
N VAL A 49 -3.38 21.43 -14.64
CA VAL A 49 -2.32 20.59 -14.04
C VAL A 49 -1.74 19.60 -15.05
N ASP A 50 -2.26 19.55 -16.27
CA ASP A 50 -1.87 18.63 -17.34
C ASP A 50 -1.80 19.34 -18.69
N ASP A 51 -0.96 18.82 -19.59
CA ASP A 51 -0.77 19.35 -20.94
C ASP A 51 -0.36 18.24 -21.91
N TYR A 52 -0.33 18.56 -23.20
CA TYR A 52 0.12 17.64 -24.24
C TYR A 52 1.61 17.29 -24.09
N GLN A 53 1.91 16.01 -24.33
CA GLN A 53 3.30 15.55 -24.30
C GLN A 53 4.11 16.08 -25.49
N TYR A 54 5.38 16.37 -25.29
CA TYR A 54 6.30 16.62 -26.39
C TYR A 54 6.45 15.38 -27.27
N GLY A 55 6.66 15.58 -28.55
CA GLY A 55 6.74 14.51 -29.54
C GLY A 55 5.41 14.01 -30.07
N GLY A 56 4.29 14.54 -29.56
CA GLY A 56 2.93 14.17 -29.98
C GLY A 56 2.45 12.85 -29.36
N GLY A 57 1.29 12.40 -29.79
CA GLY A 57 0.64 11.20 -29.25
C GLY A 57 -0.69 11.51 -28.58
N ALA A 58 -1.45 10.45 -28.21
CA ALA A 58 -2.73 10.58 -27.55
C ALA A 58 -2.58 10.75 -26.04
N GLY A 59 -3.40 11.59 -25.43
CA GLY A 59 -3.47 11.80 -23.99
C GLY A 59 -2.62 12.97 -23.50
N MET A 60 -2.79 13.29 -22.22
CA MET A 60 -2.15 14.39 -21.51
C MET A 60 -1.10 13.82 -20.53
N VAL A 61 -0.21 14.67 -20.04
CA VAL A 61 0.79 14.36 -19.01
C VAL A 61 0.65 15.38 -17.89
N MET A 62 0.76 14.95 -16.64
CA MET A 62 0.77 15.86 -15.52
C MET A 62 2.01 16.76 -15.58
N MET A 63 1.78 18.07 -15.51
CA MET A 63 2.81 19.09 -15.70
C MET A 63 3.83 19.10 -14.56
N CYS A 64 5.07 19.42 -14.89
CA CYS A 64 6.14 19.53 -13.88
C CYS A 64 5.90 20.67 -12.87
N GLU A 65 5.43 21.84 -13.31
CA GLU A 65 5.31 23.03 -12.45
C GLU A 65 4.32 22.83 -11.27
N PRO A 66 3.07 22.35 -11.45
CA PRO A 66 2.18 22.06 -10.33
C PRO A 66 2.75 21.02 -9.36
N LEU A 67 3.36 19.95 -9.89
CA LEU A 67 3.95 18.90 -9.08
C LEU A 67 5.14 19.40 -8.28
N ALA A 68 6.07 20.10 -8.92
CA ALA A 68 7.23 20.68 -8.24
C ALA A 68 6.80 21.63 -7.12
N LYS A 69 5.88 22.58 -7.39
CA LYS A 69 5.35 23.50 -6.37
C LYS A 69 4.74 22.75 -5.18
N GLY A 70 3.94 21.72 -5.44
CA GLY A 70 3.30 20.92 -4.39
C GLY A 70 4.32 20.16 -3.55
N ILE A 71 5.27 19.48 -4.18
CA ILE A 71 6.33 18.73 -3.48
C ILE A 71 7.21 19.70 -2.66
N GLU A 72 7.69 20.79 -3.25
CA GLU A 72 8.55 21.77 -2.60
C GLU A 72 7.86 22.44 -1.40
N GLN A 73 6.57 22.79 -1.53
CA GLN A 73 5.81 23.36 -0.42
C GLN A 73 5.74 22.35 0.74
N LEU A 74 5.37 21.11 0.49
CA LEU A 74 5.26 20.08 1.52
C LEU A 74 6.62 19.73 2.14
N GLN A 75 7.69 19.70 1.33
CA GLN A 75 9.06 19.52 1.81
C GLN A 75 9.57 20.71 2.62
N GLY A 76 9.07 21.90 2.36
CA GLY A 76 9.36 23.10 3.17
C GLY A 76 8.73 23.04 4.57
N GLU A 77 7.64 22.30 4.74
CA GLU A 77 6.95 22.12 6.03
C GLU A 77 7.54 20.97 6.86
N ARG A 78 8.06 19.92 6.19
CA ARG A 78 8.62 18.73 6.85
C ARG A 78 9.60 17.98 5.97
N LYS A 79 10.49 17.21 6.59
CA LYS A 79 11.33 16.24 5.90
C LYS A 79 10.54 14.95 5.65
N TYR A 80 10.50 14.49 4.41
CA TYR A 80 9.98 13.16 4.05
C TYR A 80 11.12 12.15 3.98
N ASP A 81 10.83 10.94 4.45
CA ASP A 81 11.76 9.82 4.36
C ASP A 81 11.79 9.25 2.93
N GLU A 82 10.63 9.27 2.26
CA GLU A 82 10.49 8.88 0.86
C GLU A 82 9.45 9.77 0.15
N VAL A 83 9.70 10.03 -1.13
CA VAL A 83 8.75 10.60 -2.09
C VAL A 83 8.43 9.50 -3.10
N ILE A 84 7.24 8.91 -2.98
CA ILE A 84 6.85 7.70 -3.69
C ILE A 84 5.90 8.05 -4.83
N TYR A 85 6.28 7.71 -6.06
CA TYR A 85 5.39 7.80 -7.22
C TYR A 85 4.72 6.45 -7.49
N LEU A 86 3.39 6.45 -7.55
CA LEU A 86 2.59 5.26 -7.83
C LEU A 86 2.39 5.12 -9.34
N THR A 87 3.02 4.12 -9.92
CA THR A 87 3.11 3.91 -11.37
C THR A 87 3.20 2.42 -11.71
N PRO A 88 2.61 1.98 -12.85
CA PRO A 88 2.66 0.56 -13.23
C PRO A 88 4.07 0.05 -13.53
N ASP A 89 5.01 0.91 -13.90
CA ASP A 89 6.41 0.56 -14.21
C ASP A 89 7.36 0.63 -13.00
N GLY A 90 6.84 0.91 -11.81
CA GLY A 90 7.59 0.90 -10.55
C GLY A 90 7.88 -0.51 -10.03
N GLN A 91 8.67 -0.58 -8.95
CA GLN A 91 8.93 -1.82 -8.25
C GLN A 91 7.62 -2.39 -7.66
N THR A 92 7.37 -3.67 -7.88
CA THR A 92 6.14 -4.31 -7.39
C THR A 92 6.10 -4.34 -5.86
N LEU A 93 5.02 -3.80 -5.29
CA LEU A 93 4.75 -3.83 -3.86
C LEU A 93 4.67 -5.28 -3.35
N ASN A 94 5.42 -5.57 -2.32
CA ASN A 94 5.38 -6.83 -1.59
C ASN A 94 5.40 -6.56 -0.07
N GLN A 95 5.25 -7.63 0.72
CA GLN A 95 5.20 -7.50 2.18
C GLN A 95 6.51 -6.94 2.76
N GLN A 96 7.66 -7.30 2.20
CA GLN A 96 8.96 -6.79 2.65
C GLN A 96 9.06 -5.28 2.46
N MET A 97 8.63 -4.75 1.31
CA MET A 97 8.57 -3.31 1.06
C MET A 97 7.59 -2.63 2.04
N ALA A 98 6.41 -3.22 2.26
CA ALA A 98 5.44 -2.68 3.21
C ALA A 98 6.02 -2.62 4.63
N ASN A 99 6.75 -3.67 5.08
CA ASN A 99 7.44 -3.70 6.36
C ASN A 99 8.49 -2.59 6.46
N GLN A 100 9.31 -2.38 5.43
CA GLN A 100 10.32 -1.31 5.42
C GLN A 100 9.69 0.08 5.49
N LEU A 101 8.63 0.31 4.72
CA LEU A 101 7.93 1.59 4.69
C LEU A 101 7.17 1.85 5.99
N SER A 102 6.68 0.82 6.69
CA SER A 102 5.99 0.97 7.98
C SER A 102 6.88 1.51 9.11
N LEU A 103 8.20 1.44 8.95
CA LEU A 103 9.19 1.96 9.90
C LEU A 103 9.53 3.44 9.68
N LYS A 104 9.03 4.04 8.60
CA LYS A 104 9.27 5.46 8.26
C LYS A 104 8.31 6.36 9.06
N GLU A 105 8.71 7.61 9.23
CA GLU A 105 7.90 8.60 9.95
C GLU A 105 7.01 9.42 9.02
N ASN A 106 7.55 9.84 7.87
CA ASN A 106 6.88 10.73 6.93
C ASN A 106 7.04 10.25 5.48
N LEU A 107 5.94 9.99 4.80
CA LEU A 107 5.90 9.60 3.39
C LEU A 107 5.13 10.63 2.58
N LEU A 108 5.61 10.94 1.38
CA LEU A 108 4.88 11.70 0.38
C LEU A 108 4.55 10.79 -0.81
N LEU A 109 3.26 10.59 -1.08
CA LEU A 109 2.78 9.80 -2.21
C LEU A 109 2.33 10.71 -3.35
N ILE A 110 2.70 10.38 -4.57
CA ILE A 110 2.26 11.06 -5.80
C ILE A 110 1.39 10.09 -6.58
N CYS A 111 0.11 10.43 -6.77
CA CYS A 111 -0.83 9.68 -7.58
C CYS A 111 -0.73 10.16 -9.04
N GLY A 112 -0.24 9.29 -9.93
CA GLY A 112 -0.22 9.57 -11.36
C GLY A 112 -1.62 9.54 -11.97
N HIS A 113 -1.83 10.36 -13.00
CA HIS A 113 -3.01 10.37 -13.85
C HIS A 113 -2.63 10.51 -15.32
N TYR A 114 -3.60 10.35 -16.20
CA TYR A 114 -3.42 10.50 -17.64
C TYR A 114 -2.39 9.50 -18.22
N LYS A 115 -1.32 10.00 -18.85
CA LYS A 115 -0.19 9.20 -19.37
C LYS A 115 0.98 9.10 -18.37
N GLY A 116 0.81 9.65 -17.18
CA GLY A 116 1.82 9.71 -16.14
C GLY A 116 2.17 11.16 -15.81
N ILE A 117 3.31 11.33 -15.15
CA ILE A 117 3.86 12.62 -14.75
C ILE A 117 5.06 12.97 -15.64
N ASP A 118 5.41 14.26 -15.70
CA ASP A 118 6.60 14.73 -16.40
C ASP A 118 7.86 14.03 -15.84
N GLU A 119 8.71 13.51 -16.74
CA GLU A 119 9.89 12.72 -16.37
C GLU A 119 10.87 13.48 -15.47
N ARG A 120 10.97 14.81 -15.62
CA ARG A 120 11.82 15.66 -14.77
C ARG A 120 11.40 15.61 -13.28
N ILE A 121 10.13 15.36 -12.99
CA ILE A 121 9.65 15.17 -11.61
C ILE A 121 10.11 13.80 -11.08
N ARG A 122 10.04 12.76 -11.93
CA ARG A 122 10.54 11.43 -11.56
C ARG A 122 12.03 11.48 -11.23
N GLU A 123 12.83 12.08 -12.11
CA GLU A 123 14.29 12.14 -11.98
C GLU A 123 14.79 12.98 -10.80
N HIS A 124 14.06 14.06 -10.42
CA HIS A 124 14.59 15.04 -9.48
C HIS A 124 13.91 15.06 -8.11
N PHE A 125 12.68 14.56 -7.99
CA PHE A 125 11.92 14.61 -6.75
C PHE A 125 11.54 13.24 -6.20
N VAL A 126 11.33 12.24 -7.07
CA VAL A 126 10.90 10.90 -6.66
C VAL A 126 12.09 10.11 -6.14
N THR A 127 11.94 9.50 -4.97
CA THR A 127 12.97 8.62 -4.38
C THR A 127 12.66 7.15 -4.58
N MET A 128 11.38 6.81 -4.80
CA MET A 128 10.91 5.45 -5.00
C MET A 128 9.71 5.42 -5.95
N GLU A 129 9.67 4.44 -6.83
CA GLU A 129 8.52 4.18 -7.70
C GLU A 129 7.91 2.82 -7.38
N VAL A 130 6.60 2.81 -7.15
CA VAL A 130 5.88 1.62 -6.65
C VAL A 130 4.72 1.26 -7.56
N SER A 131 4.68 -0.01 -7.97
CA SER A 131 3.56 -0.65 -8.67
C SER A 131 2.81 -1.58 -7.72
N ILE A 132 1.49 -1.68 -7.87
CA ILE A 132 0.67 -2.67 -7.15
C ILE A 132 0.38 -3.92 -8.00
N GLY A 133 1.01 -4.07 -9.16
CA GLY A 133 0.88 -5.22 -10.05
C GLY A 133 0.93 -4.85 -11.52
N ASP A 134 1.03 -5.86 -12.39
CA ASP A 134 1.19 -5.73 -13.84
C ASP A 134 -0.15 -5.44 -14.52
N TYR A 135 -0.76 -4.32 -14.18
CA TYR A 135 -1.99 -3.81 -14.80
C TYR A 135 -2.07 -2.29 -14.66
N VAL A 136 -2.87 -1.66 -15.51
CA VAL A 136 -3.02 -0.20 -15.55
C VAL A 136 -4.34 0.21 -14.94
N LEU A 137 -4.30 1.19 -14.03
CA LEU A 137 -5.47 1.87 -13.47
C LEU A 137 -5.70 3.22 -14.14
N SER A 138 -6.86 3.82 -13.92
CA SER A 138 -7.18 5.17 -14.40
C SER A 138 -6.41 6.28 -13.67
N GLY A 139 -5.92 6.01 -12.45
CA GLY A 139 -5.14 6.92 -11.60
C GLY A 139 -4.47 6.19 -10.46
N GLY A 140 -3.56 6.86 -9.76
CA GLY A 140 -2.76 6.30 -8.68
C GLY A 140 -3.48 6.22 -7.31
N GLU A 141 -4.68 6.78 -7.17
CA GLU A 141 -5.37 6.90 -5.87
C GLU A 141 -5.69 5.54 -5.25
N LEU A 142 -6.19 4.58 -6.04
CA LEU A 142 -6.46 3.24 -5.53
C LEU A 142 -5.16 2.52 -5.14
N ALA A 143 -4.08 2.72 -5.89
CA ALA A 143 -2.76 2.21 -5.54
C ALA A 143 -2.26 2.85 -4.23
N ALA A 144 -2.47 4.16 -4.03
CA ALA A 144 -2.18 4.85 -2.78
C ALA A 144 -2.98 4.27 -1.61
N ALA A 145 -4.28 4.03 -1.80
CA ALA A 145 -5.11 3.41 -0.77
C ALA A 145 -4.61 2.00 -0.37
N VAL A 146 -4.23 1.18 -1.35
CA VAL A 146 -3.63 -0.15 -1.11
C VAL A 146 -2.32 -0.04 -0.33
N LEU A 147 -1.43 0.88 -0.73
CA LEU A 147 -0.15 1.09 -0.06
C LEU A 147 -0.35 1.58 1.38
N VAL A 148 -1.23 2.57 1.59
CA VAL A 148 -1.55 3.10 2.93
C VAL A 148 -2.13 2.02 3.83
N ASP A 149 -3.04 1.17 3.34
CA ASP A 149 -3.61 0.07 4.11
C ASP A 149 -2.53 -0.98 4.45
N ALA A 150 -1.72 -1.39 3.47
CA ALA A 150 -0.64 -2.37 3.65
C ALA A 150 0.38 -1.92 4.70
N ILE A 151 0.75 -0.64 4.71
CA ILE A 151 1.68 -0.04 5.68
C ILE A 151 0.99 0.19 7.02
N GLY A 152 -0.19 0.82 6.99
CA GLY A 152 -0.89 1.30 8.17
C GLY A 152 -1.23 0.20 9.17
N ARG A 153 -1.58 -1.00 8.68
CA ARG A 153 -1.87 -2.15 9.55
C ARG A 153 -0.65 -2.72 10.27
N LEU A 154 0.57 -2.39 9.82
CA LEU A 154 1.84 -2.82 10.41
C LEU A 154 2.32 -1.88 11.52
N ILE A 155 1.75 -0.70 11.65
CA ILE A 155 2.11 0.27 12.68
C ILE A 155 1.72 -0.30 14.06
N PRO A 156 2.64 -0.34 15.06
CA PRO A 156 2.33 -0.83 16.40
C PRO A 156 1.09 -0.17 17.01
N GLY A 157 0.22 -0.96 17.63
CA GLY A 157 -1.01 -0.48 18.24
C GLY A 157 -2.20 -0.25 17.31
N VAL A 158 -2.03 -0.40 15.99
CA VAL A 158 -3.13 -0.29 15.00
C VAL A 158 -4.01 -1.53 15.03
N LEU A 159 -3.41 -2.71 15.00
CA LEU A 159 -4.12 -3.98 15.23
C LEU A 159 -4.29 -4.22 16.73
N ASN A 160 -5.40 -4.85 17.12
CA ASN A 160 -5.67 -5.18 18.53
C ASN A 160 -4.73 -6.27 19.08
N ASP A 161 -4.27 -7.15 18.19
CA ASP A 161 -3.29 -8.20 18.47
C ASP A 161 -2.11 -8.01 17.52
N GLU A 162 -1.00 -7.57 18.09
CA GLU A 162 0.24 -7.31 17.34
C GLU A 162 0.82 -8.58 16.71
N THR A 163 0.56 -9.74 17.32
CA THR A 163 0.99 -11.04 16.77
C THR A 163 0.24 -11.41 15.49
N SER A 164 -0.95 -10.83 15.27
CA SER A 164 -1.76 -11.07 14.07
C SER A 164 -1.01 -10.69 12.78
N ALA A 165 -0.30 -9.55 12.79
CA ALA A 165 0.49 -9.13 11.64
C ALA A 165 1.68 -10.08 11.38
N LEU A 166 2.26 -10.65 12.41
CA LEU A 166 3.41 -11.55 12.31
C LEU A 166 3.05 -12.94 11.76
N THR A 167 1.79 -13.35 11.88
CA THR A 167 1.30 -14.66 11.40
C THR A 167 0.60 -14.58 10.04
N ASP A 168 0.54 -13.41 9.43
CA ASP A 168 -0.02 -13.23 8.10
C ASP A 168 0.88 -13.82 7.01
N SER A 169 0.28 -14.07 5.83
CA SER A 169 1.02 -14.51 4.64
C SER A 169 2.16 -13.55 4.30
N PHE A 170 3.26 -14.10 3.82
CA PHE A 170 4.46 -13.41 3.32
C PHE A 170 5.40 -12.81 4.40
N GLN A 171 5.10 -12.94 5.68
CA GLN A 171 6.04 -12.47 6.73
C GLN A 171 7.32 -13.34 6.76
N ASP A 172 7.15 -14.66 6.73
CA ASP A 172 8.26 -15.63 6.70
C ASP A 172 8.34 -16.36 5.34
N GLN A 173 8.02 -15.66 4.25
CA GLN A 173 7.96 -16.22 2.88
C GLN A 173 6.95 -17.38 2.72
N LEU A 174 6.08 -17.58 3.69
CA LEU A 174 5.04 -18.60 3.65
C LEU A 174 3.66 -17.98 3.49
N LEU A 175 2.75 -18.75 2.91
CA LEU A 175 1.31 -18.45 2.98
C LEU A 175 0.76 -18.90 4.32
N SER A 176 -0.17 -18.14 4.89
CA SER A 176 -0.87 -18.52 6.14
C SER A 176 -1.55 -19.89 6.00
N PRO A 177 -1.56 -20.70 7.07
CA PRO A 177 -2.24 -21.99 7.10
C PRO A 177 -3.76 -21.84 6.91
N PRO A 178 -4.50 -22.91 6.61
CA PRO A 178 -5.95 -22.88 6.59
C PRO A 178 -6.51 -22.55 7.98
N VAL A 179 -7.54 -21.69 7.99
CA VAL A 179 -8.21 -21.29 9.24
C VAL A 179 -9.64 -21.84 9.25
N TYR A 180 -10.12 -22.16 10.43
CA TYR A 180 -11.43 -22.71 10.68
C TYR A 180 -12.14 -21.94 11.78
N THR A 181 -13.46 -21.83 11.70
CA THR A 181 -14.32 -21.20 12.70
C THR A 181 -15.43 -22.17 13.12
N ARG A 182 -16.19 -21.80 14.13
CA ARG A 182 -17.37 -22.57 14.60
C ARG A 182 -18.47 -22.61 13.54
N PRO A 183 -19.23 -23.72 13.47
CA PRO A 183 -19.18 -24.93 14.27
C PRO A 183 -18.06 -25.89 13.87
N ALA A 184 -17.70 -26.87 14.74
CA ALA A 184 -16.65 -27.86 14.46
C ALA A 184 -17.00 -28.82 13.30
N GLU A 185 -18.29 -28.96 12.98
CA GLU A 185 -18.79 -29.68 11.80
C GLU A 185 -19.85 -28.83 11.10
N PHE A 186 -19.71 -28.69 9.77
CA PHE A 186 -20.67 -28.00 8.92
C PHE A 186 -20.93 -28.82 7.67
N ARG A 187 -22.16 -29.29 7.47
CA ARG A 187 -22.59 -30.11 6.31
C ARG A 187 -21.74 -31.37 6.10
N GLY A 188 -21.27 -32.00 7.19
CA GLY A 188 -20.39 -33.17 7.14
C GLY A 188 -18.91 -32.84 6.98
N TRP A 189 -18.53 -31.59 6.77
CA TRP A 189 -17.14 -31.13 6.73
C TRP A 189 -16.67 -30.80 8.13
N LYS A 190 -15.56 -31.41 8.56
CA LYS A 190 -15.06 -31.31 9.91
C LYS A 190 -13.81 -30.43 10.01
N VAL A 191 -13.69 -29.73 11.11
CA VAL A 191 -12.44 -29.10 11.52
C VAL A 191 -11.43 -30.21 11.85
N PRO A 192 -10.14 -30.11 11.46
CA PRO A 192 -9.10 -31.05 11.85
C PRO A 192 -9.05 -31.25 13.37
N GLU A 193 -9.03 -32.50 13.80
CA GLU A 193 -9.08 -32.86 15.24
C GLU A 193 -7.93 -32.23 16.04
N ILE A 194 -6.78 -32.07 15.41
CA ILE A 194 -5.61 -31.45 16.06
C ILE A 194 -5.91 -30.03 16.53
N LEU A 195 -6.72 -29.25 15.79
CA LEU A 195 -7.13 -27.90 16.16
C LEU A 195 -8.12 -27.86 17.35
N LEU A 196 -8.71 -29.00 17.68
CA LEU A 196 -9.63 -29.17 18.80
C LEU A 196 -8.93 -29.80 20.02
N SER A 197 -7.66 -30.21 19.92
CA SER A 197 -6.91 -30.91 20.93
C SER A 197 -6.59 -30.09 22.19
N GLY A 198 -6.53 -28.75 22.05
CA GLY A 198 -6.08 -27.85 23.12
C GLY A 198 -4.58 -27.92 23.43
N ASP A 199 -3.77 -28.61 22.60
CA ASP A 199 -2.31 -28.72 22.75
C ASP A 199 -1.66 -27.65 21.81
N PRO A 200 -1.17 -26.52 22.38
CA PRO A 200 -0.64 -25.43 21.57
C PRO A 200 0.52 -25.86 20.69
N LYS A 201 1.43 -26.68 21.21
CA LYS A 201 2.63 -27.12 20.49
C LYS A 201 2.27 -27.90 19.23
N LYS A 202 1.37 -28.89 19.35
CA LYS A 202 0.92 -29.69 18.21
C LYS A 202 0.10 -28.86 17.21
N ILE A 203 -0.67 -27.88 17.70
CA ILE A 203 -1.42 -26.96 16.84
C ILE A 203 -0.46 -26.09 16.02
N ASP A 204 0.61 -25.58 16.62
CA ASP A 204 1.59 -24.74 15.94
C ASP A 204 2.44 -25.55 14.93
N GLU A 205 2.84 -26.78 15.28
CA GLU A 205 3.49 -27.72 14.36
C GLU A 205 2.60 -27.98 13.13
N TRP A 206 1.32 -28.30 13.35
CA TRP A 206 0.36 -28.53 12.26
C TRP A 206 0.16 -27.27 11.40
N ARG A 207 0.06 -26.09 12.01
CA ARG A 207 -0.08 -24.82 11.27
C ARG A 207 1.13 -24.58 10.36
N TYR A 208 2.32 -24.81 10.86
CA TYR A 208 3.54 -24.68 10.07
C TYR A 208 3.57 -25.65 8.89
N GLU A 209 3.27 -26.94 9.12
CA GLU A 209 3.20 -27.95 8.06
C GLU A 209 2.20 -27.56 6.97
N MET A 210 1.02 -27.10 7.37
CA MET A 210 -0.03 -26.65 6.45
C MET A 210 0.35 -25.36 5.70
N ALA A 211 1.08 -24.45 6.32
CA ALA A 211 1.60 -23.26 5.66
C ALA A 211 2.62 -23.64 4.58
N VAL A 212 3.58 -24.51 4.88
CA VAL A 212 4.58 -25.02 3.93
C VAL A 212 3.91 -25.72 2.75
N GLU A 213 2.97 -26.65 3.03
CA GLU A 213 2.27 -27.40 1.98
C GLU A 213 1.45 -26.47 1.09
N ARG A 214 0.71 -25.51 1.68
CA ARG A 214 -0.06 -24.52 0.94
C ARG A 214 0.82 -23.63 0.07
N THR A 215 1.98 -23.24 0.59
CA THR A 215 2.95 -22.43 -0.15
C THR A 215 3.51 -23.22 -1.34
N ARG A 216 3.88 -24.48 -1.12
CA ARG A 216 4.36 -25.36 -2.19
C ARG A 216 3.35 -25.52 -3.32
N GLN A 217 2.07 -25.64 -2.99
CA GLN A 217 1.02 -25.82 -3.98
C GLN A 217 0.65 -24.53 -4.74
N ARG A 218 0.67 -23.37 -4.07
CA ARG A 218 0.10 -22.12 -4.61
C ARG A 218 1.13 -21.10 -5.02
N ARG A 219 2.24 -21.07 -4.31
CA ARG A 219 3.33 -20.10 -4.50
C ARG A 219 4.69 -20.77 -4.28
N PRO A 220 5.02 -21.77 -5.12
CA PRO A 220 6.29 -22.48 -5.02
C PRO A 220 7.50 -21.56 -5.17
N ASP A 221 7.33 -20.43 -5.86
CA ASP A 221 8.33 -19.38 -6.03
C ASP A 221 8.84 -18.80 -4.68
N LEU A 222 8.01 -18.82 -3.63
CA LEU A 222 8.39 -18.33 -2.30
C LEU A 222 9.30 -19.31 -1.52
N LEU A 223 9.36 -20.58 -1.93
CA LEU A 223 10.17 -21.61 -1.28
C LEU A 223 11.53 -21.82 -1.95
N ASN A 224 11.73 -21.25 -3.15
CA ASN A 224 12.99 -21.31 -3.84
C ASN A 224 13.84 -20.13 -3.36
N GLU A 225 14.74 -20.39 -2.43
CA GLU A 225 15.86 -19.48 -2.16
C GLU A 225 16.72 -19.44 -3.43
N GLU A 226 16.93 -18.24 -4.00
CA GLU A 226 17.96 -18.01 -5.00
C GLU A 226 19.35 -18.08 -4.37
#